data_280229c34ce03baa8759d562ab696fe8
#
_entry.id   280229c34ce03baa8759d562ab696fe8
#
_cell.length_a   1.000
_cell.length_b   1.000
_cell.length_c   1.000
_cell.angle_alpha   90.00
_cell.angle_beta   90.00
_cell.angle_gamma   90.00
#
_symmetry.space_group_name_H-M   'P 1'
#
loop_
_entity.id
_entity.type
_entity.pdbx_description
1 polymer ?
#
loop_
_entity_poly.entity_id
_entity_poly.type
_entity_poly.pdbx_seq_one_letter_code
_entity_poly.pdbx_strand_id
1 'polypeptide(L)'
;MESLKYSETFFSAQGEGAYTGIPSLWMRFFLCNLQCDGFGQTDPTDPSTYELPYETLDITNITSVFDLPVFDKGCDSSYTWSKRYRHLINNRTVEQGVDELTALLPHGKFCHPKTKQWTHMVFTGGEPMLKASQKSMIAVMQEFHKRLNTPKNVTVETNGTQHITDEMASWIQGRFYTSSDYGGLLSDSLGSPEWYWSISPKLWNTAGEKNSKAIKPKVVGKYVQVSPHGQLKFVVNGSKESWREVEEHTKAFRDAGCDFPVWIMGVGGTFEGLTLTEANIADEAIQRGYNYTTRAHVHIYGNAIGK
;
A
#
# COMPACT_ATOMS: atom_id res chain seq x y z
N MET A 1 -8.51 12.04 -23.30
CA MET A 1 -7.43 11.25 -22.65
C MET A 1 -7.76 11.15 -21.17
N GLU A 2 -7.63 9.97 -20.60
CA GLU A 2 -7.96 9.73 -19.20
C GLU A 2 -6.88 10.37 -18.31
N SER A 3 -7.32 11.14 -17.30
CA SER A 3 -6.43 11.88 -16.41
C SER A 3 -5.98 10.97 -15.26
N LEU A 4 -4.69 10.77 -15.12
CA LEU A 4 -4.05 10.02 -14.05
C LEU A 4 -3.67 10.99 -12.90
N LYS A 5 -4.27 10.80 -11.72
CA LYS A 5 -3.99 11.61 -10.52
C LYS A 5 -3.30 10.76 -9.46
N TYR A 6 -2.14 11.21 -9.03
CA TYR A 6 -1.33 10.51 -8.01
C TYR A 6 -0.53 11.52 -7.18
N SER A 7 -0.04 11.07 -6.03
CA SER A 7 0.78 11.87 -5.14
C SER A 7 2.25 11.84 -5.56
N GLU A 8 2.79 10.63 -5.73
CA GLU A 8 4.20 10.44 -6.09
C GLU A 8 4.44 9.11 -6.80
N THR A 9 5.58 9.03 -7.49
CA THR A 9 6.18 7.81 -8.01
C THR A 9 7.61 7.71 -7.51
N PHE A 10 8.08 6.51 -7.16
CA PHE A 10 9.45 6.31 -6.69
C PHE A 10 9.91 4.85 -6.90
N PHE A 11 11.21 4.64 -6.80
CA PHE A 11 11.83 3.32 -6.85
C PHE A 11 12.59 3.08 -5.54
N SER A 12 12.24 2.02 -4.84
CA SER A 12 12.86 1.66 -3.56
C SER A 12 12.73 0.16 -3.31
N ALA A 13 13.34 -0.34 -2.24
CA ALA A 13 13.03 -1.67 -1.75
C ALA A 13 11.66 -1.69 -1.06
N GLN A 14 10.89 -2.79 -1.19
CA GLN A 14 9.73 -3.01 -0.31
C GLN A 14 10.21 -3.03 1.15
N GLY A 15 9.60 -2.19 1.97
CA GLY A 15 10.02 -2.02 3.37
C GLY A 15 9.30 -2.89 4.38
N GLU A 16 8.20 -3.57 3.99
CA GLU A 16 7.28 -4.20 4.92
C GLU A 16 6.69 -5.50 4.36
N GLY A 17 6.44 -6.47 5.26
CA GLY A 17 5.73 -7.71 4.92
C GLY A 17 6.55 -8.72 4.13
N ALA A 18 5.85 -9.60 3.44
CA ALA A 18 6.42 -10.79 2.79
C ALA A 18 7.47 -10.47 1.71
N TYR A 19 7.43 -9.29 1.13
CA TYR A 19 8.35 -8.90 0.06
C TYR A 19 9.42 -7.90 0.51
N THR A 20 9.67 -7.78 1.82
CA THR A 20 10.72 -6.90 2.36
C THR A 20 12.05 -7.14 1.66
N GLY A 21 12.68 -6.05 1.19
CA GLY A 21 13.96 -6.07 0.47
C GLY A 21 13.84 -6.26 -1.05
N ILE A 22 12.67 -6.56 -1.58
CA ILE A 22 12.47 -6.71 -3.03
C ILE A 22 12.46 -5.34 -3.72
N PRO A 23 13.24 -5.13 -4.80
CA PRO A 23 13.18 -3.92 -5.60
C PRO A 23 11.76 -3.66 -6.12
N SER A 24 11.25 -2.48 -5.87
CA SER A 24 9.86 -2.13 -6.16
C SER A 24 9.74 -0.75 -6.78
N LEU A 25 8.87 -0.66 -7.78
CA LEU A 25 8.45 0.57 -8.43
C LEU A 25 7.08 0.95 -7.88
N TRP A 26 6.97 2.16 -7.35
CA TRP A 26 5.82 2.59 -6.58
C TRP A 26 5.04 3.67 -7.29
N MET A 27 3.72 3.57 -7.22
CA MET A 27 2.80 4.67 -7.52
C MET A 27 1.86 4.86 -6.33
N ARG A 28 1.90 6.04 -5.71
CA ARG A 28 1.08 6.43 -4.58
C ARG A 28 -0.08 7.29 -5.03
N PHE A 29 -1.31 6.76 -4.92
CA PHE A 29 -2.51 7.50 -5.25
C PHE A 29 -2.88 8.54 -4.20
N PHE A 30 -3.66 9.52 -4.62
CA PHE A 30 -4.24 10.54 -3.77
C PHE A 30 -5.63 10.11 -3.30
N LEU A 31 -6.08 10.63 -2.15
CA LEU A 31 -7.30 10.34 -1.41
C LEU A 31 -7.26 9.04 -0.60
N CYS A 32 -7.93 9.10 0.54
CA CYS A 32 -8.21 7.97 1.42
C CYS A 32 -9.61 8.12 2.02
N ASN A 33 -10.21 7.00 2.38
CA ASN A 33 -11.48 6.96 3.12
C ASN A 33 -11.31 6.85 4.63
N LEU A 34 -10.06 6.71 5.12
CA LEU A 34 -9.64 6.71 6.52
C LEU A 34 -8.70 7.87 6.79
N GLN A 35 -8.44 8.19 8.07
CA GLN A 35 -7.51 9.22 8.50
C GLN A 35 -6.33 8.65 9.27
N CYS A 36 -6.60 7.65 10.15
CA CYS A 36 -5.58 6.96 10.94
C CYS A 36 -4.78 7.91 11.85
N ASP A 37 -5.44 8.91 12.41
CA ASP A 37 -4.81 9.96 13.24
C ASP A 37 -4.33 9.44 14.59
N GLY A 38 -4.76 8.24 15.00
CA GLY A 38 -4.33 7.58 16.23
C GLY A 38 -2.91 7.02 16.21
N PHE A 39 -2.28 6.87 15.04
CA PHE A 39 -0.92 6.34 14.98
C PHE A 39 0.08 7.25 15.72
N GLY A 40 0.93 6.65 16.55
CA GLY A 40 1.95 7.38 17.32
C GLY A 40 1.40 8.28 18.43
N GLN A 41 0.09 8.29 18.67
CA GLN A 41 -0.53 9.05 19.76
C GLN A 41 -0.37 8.34 21.11
N THR A 42 -0.35 9.11 22.19
CA THR A 42 -0.29 8.58 23.57
C THR A 42 -1.52 7.73 23.88
N ASP A 43 -2.70 8.20 23.49
CA ASP A 43 -3.95 7.45 23.53
C ASP A 43 -4.62 7.45 22.16
N PRO A 44 -4.44 6.37 21.36
CA PRO A 44 -5.09 6.26 20.06
C PRO A 44 -6.62 6.24 20.11
N THR A 45 -7.21 6.03 21.28
CA THR A 45 -8.66 5.89 21.44
C THR A 45 -9.35 7.19 21.84
N ASP A 46 -8.56 8.23 22.20
CA ASP A 46 -9.07 9.56 22.56
C ASP A 46 -8.62 10.65 21.55
N PRO A 47 -9.44 10.95 20.53
CA PRO A 47 -9.12 11.97 19.54
C PRO A 47 -8.89 13.38 20.10
N SER A 48 -9.34 13.66 21.33
CA SER A 48 -9.14 14.99 21.96
C SER A 48 -7.69 15.24 22.38
N THR A 49 -6.89 14.18 22.46
CA THR A 49 -5.47 14.21 22.85
C THR A 49 -4.50 14.19 21.65
N TYR A 50 -5.02 14.13 20.42
CA TYR A 50 -4.18 13.97 19.25
C TYR A 50 -3.33 15.19 18.93
N GLU A 51 -2.08 14.94 18.62
CA GLU A 51 -1.18 15.89 18.00
C GLU A 51 -1.07 15.53 16.50
N LEU A 52 -1.38 16.50 15.63
CA LEU A 52 -1.44 16.28 14.19
C LEU A 52 -0.48 17.25 13.47
N PRO A 53 0.82 16.91 13.37
CA PRO A 53 1.84 17.77 12.77
C PRO A 53 1.48 18.18 11.34
N TYR A 54 0.83 17.32 10.59
CA TYR A 54 0.43 17.59 9.21
C TYR A 54 -0.63 18.73 9.11
N GLU A 55 -1.38 19.03 10.17
CA GLU A 55 -2.35 20.12 10.19
C GLU A 55 -1.72 21.48 10.49
N THR A 56 -0.63 21.50 11.24
CA THR A 56 0.03 22.71 11.73
C THR A 56 1.25 23.13 10.90
N LEU A 57 1.77 22.23 10.05
CA LEU A 57 2.91 22.50 9.19
C LEU A 57 2.66 23.76 8.33
N ASP A 58 3.63 24.69 8.29
CA ASP A 58 3.60 25.77 7.30
C ASP A 58 3.92 25.19 5.90
N ILE A 59 2.95 25.29 4.99
CA ILE A 59 3.02 24.76 3.65
C ILE A 59 3.30 25.83 2.58
N THR A 60 3.59 27.06 2.96
CA THR A 60 3.75 28.20 2.05
C THR A 60 4.82 27.94 0.99
N ASN A 61 5.91 27.25 1.36
CA ASN A 61 7.04 26.94 0.49
C ASN A 61 7.11 25.46 0.05
N ILE A 62 6.08 24.69 0.36
CA ILE A 62 6.00 23.26 -0.05
C ILE A 62 5.45 23.19 -1.46
N THR A 63 6.29 22.80 -2.42
CA THR A 63 5.94 22.69 -3.85
C THR A 63 5.94 21.27 -4.36
N SER A 64 6.53 20.35 -3.61
CA SER A 64 6.61 18.91 -3.91
C SER A 64 6.34 18.11 -2.64
N VAL A 65 5.85 16.88 -2.79
CA VAL A 65 5.73 15.95 -1.66
C VAL A 65 7.10 15.63 -1.04
N PHE A 66 8.18 15.73 -1.79
CA PHE A 66 9.54 15.51 -1.31
C PHE A 66 10.11 16.64 -0.43
N ASP A 67 9.40 17.79 -0.36
CA ASP A 67 9.72 18.90 0.55
C ASP A 67 9.09 18.71 1.94
N LEU A 68 8.22 17.71 2.10
CA LEU A 68 7.51 17.45 3.35
C LEU A 68 8.44 16.77 4.38
N PRO A 69 8.30 17.12 5.67
CA PRO A 69 8.95 16.37 6.73
C PRO A 69 8.30 14.98 6.91
N VAL A 70 9.01 14.10 7.59
CA VAL A 70 8.42 12.86 8.10
C VAL A 70 7.42 13.21 9.20
N PHE A 71 6.20 12.68 9.10
CA PHE A 71 5.20 12.81 10.16
C PHE A 71 5.32 11.60 11.11
N ASP A 72 5.61 11.85 12.35
CA ASP A 72 5.80 10.87 13.43
C ASP A 72 4.51 10.53 14.19
N LYS A 73 3.50 11.39 14.06
CA LYS A 73 2.17 11.22 14.66
C LYS A 73 1.07 11.35 13.61
N GLY A 74 0.04 10.54 13.76
CA GLY A 74 -1.01 10.37 12.77
C GLY A 74 -0.57 9.51 11.59
N CYS A 75 -1.28 9.62 10.49
CA CYS A 75 -0.95 8.92 9.25
C CYS A 75 0.32 9.52 8.62
N ASP A 76 1.37 8.72 8.42
CA ASP A 76 2.63 9.14 7.79
C ASP A 76 2.47 9.61 6.33
N SER A 77 1.40 9.18 5.68
CA SER A 77 1.00 9.61 4.33
C SER A 77 -0.23 10.54 4.34
N SER A 78 -0.45 11.31 5.41
CA SER A 78 -1.57 12.24 5.56
C SER A 78 -1.68 13.26 4.42
N TYR A 79 -0.55 13.61 3.80
CA TYR A 79 -0.49 14.48 2.61
C TYR A 79 -1.23 13.91 1.39
N THR A 80 -1.49 12.59 1.36
CA THR A 80 -2.23 11.97 0.26
C THR A 80 -3.74 12.21 0.35
N TRP A 81 -4.30 12.55 1.51
CA TRP A 81 -5.74 12.72 1.70
C TRP A 81 -6.14 14.04 2.33
N SER A 82 -5.28 14.70 3.10
CA SER A 82 -5.58 16.00 3.69
C SER A 82 -5.75 17.07 2.61
N LYS A 83 -6.82 17.84 2.73
CA LYS A 83 -7.16 18.92 1.79
C LYS A 83 -6.07 19.98 1.66
N ARG A 84 -5.26 20.14 2.70
CA ARG A 84 -4.16 21.11 2.73
C ARG A 84 -3.15 20.87 1.59
N TYR A 85 -2.91 19.60 1.24
CA TYR A 85 -1.86 19.18 0.29
C TYR A 85 -2.36 18.95 -1.13
N ARG A 86 -3.58 19.40 -1.47
CA ARG A 86 -4.15 19.24 -2.82
C ARG A 86 -3.33 19.85 -3.94
N HIS A 87 -2.56 20.89 -3.65
CA HIS A 87 -1.67 21.53 -4.61
C HIS A 87 -0.49 20.63 -5.02
N LEU A 88 -0.19 19.57 -4.27
CA LEU A 88 0.88 18.61 -4.55
C LEU A 88 0.44 17.44 -5.43
N ILE A 89 -0.83 17.41 -5.87
CA ILE A 89 -1.35 16.33 -6.74
C ILE A 89 -0.73 16.45 -8.12
N ASN A 90 -0.09 15.36 -8.57
CA ASN A 90 0.28 15.21 -9.96
C ASN A 90 -0.96 14.90 -10.82
N ASN A 91 -1.07 15.58 -11.96
CA ASN A 91 -2.11 15.35 -12.95
C ASN A 91 -1.45 15.17 -14.30
N ARG A 92 -1.48 13.97 -14.83
CA ARG A 92 -0.79 13.54 -16.06
C ARG A 92 -1.73 12.76 -16.95
N THR A 93 -1.35 12.53 -18.21
CA THR A 93 -1.94 11.44 -18.98
C THR A 93 -1.38 10.09 -18.49
N VAL A 94 -2.02 8.99 -18.85
CA VAL A 94 -1.53 7.64 -18.50
C VAL A 94 -0.15 7.40 -19.11
N GLU A 95 0.06 7.82 -20.35
CA GLU A 95 1.33 7.69 -21.07
C GLU A 95 2.45 8.44 -20.33
N GLN A 96 2.19 9.70 -19.91
CA GLN A 96 3.16 10.50 -19.16
C GLN A 96 3.50 9.86 -17.80
N GLY A 97 2.50 9.36 -17.06
CA GLY A 97 2.73 8.69 -15.80
C GLY A 97 3.55 7.39 -15.96
N VAL A 98 3.31 6.65 -17.03
CA VAL A 98 4.10 5.45 -17.35
C VAL A 98 5.51 5.81 -17.85
N ASP A 99 5.70 6.96 -18.53
CA ASP A 99 7.03 7.48 -18.86
C ASP A 99 7.84 7.80 -17.59
N GLU A 100 7.21 8.49 -16.62
CA GLU A 100 7.83 8.80 -15.33
C GLU A 100 8.20 7.51 -14.57
N LEU A 101 7.29 6.54 -14.48
CA LEU A 101 7.56 5.24 -13.86
C LEU A 101 8.68 4.47 -14.58
N THR A 102 8.68 4.46 -15.91
CA THR A 102 9.70 3.76 -16.70
C THR A 102 11.08 4.38 -16.49
N ALA A 103 11.17 5.70 -16.36
CA ALA A 103 12.42 6.42 -16.13
C ALA A 103 13.05 6.07 -14.76
N LEU A 104 12.25 5.66 -13.78
CA LEU A 104 12.73 5.23 -12.46
C LEU A 104 13.27 3.78 -12.47
N LEU A 105 12.86 2.96 -13.43
CA LEU A 105 13.33 1.57 -13.52
C LEU A 105 14.78 1.48 -13.95
N PRO A 106 15.61 0.64 -13.34
CA PRO A 106 16.93 0.32 -13.84
C PRO A 106 16.84 -0.19 -15.28
N HIS A 107 17.53 0.50 -16.19
CA HIS A 107 17.49 0.22 -17.64
C HIS A 107 16.09 0.32 -18.30
N GLY A 108 15.15 1.01 -17.66
CA GLY A 108 13.77 1.17 -18.15
C GLY A 108 12.96 -0.13 -18.22
N LYS A 109 13.35 -1.18 -17.49
CA LYS A 109 12.74 -2.51 -17.56
C LYS A 109 12.45 -3.09 -16.19
N PHE A 110 11.29 -3.76 -16.04
CA PHE A 110 10.97 -4.51 -14.83
C PHE A 110 11.90 -5.70 -14.59
N CYS A 111 12.35 -6.37 -15.65
CA CYS A 111 13.36 -7.40 -15.55
C CYS A 111 14.75 -6.81 -15.80
N HIS A 112 15.61 -6.86 -14.79
CA HIS A 112 16.98 -6.37 -14.94
C HIS A 112 17.75 -7.21 -15.99
N PRO A 113 18.34 -6.61 -17.05
CA PRO A 113 18.84 -7.34 -18.22
C PRO A 113 20.00 -8.29 -17.90
N LYS A 114 20.82 -7.97 -16.89
CA LYS A 114 21.97 -8.79 -16.48
C LYS A 114 21.63 -9.79 -15.39
N THR A 115 21.07 -9.33 -14.27
CA THR A 115 20.83 -10.17 -13.08
C THR A 115 19.56 -11.00 -13.17
N LYS A 116 18.66 -10.67 -14.12
CA LYS A 116 17.33 -11.26 -14.26
C LYS A 116 16.43 -11.07 -13.04
N GLN A 117 16.82 -10.19 -12.11
CA GLN A 117 15.97 -9.79 -10.99
C GLN A 117 14.76 -9.02 -11.52
N TRP A 118 13.58 -9.38 -11.04
CA TRP A 118 12.34 -8.68 -11.33
C TRP A 118 12.05 -7.62 -10.28
N THR A 119 11.63 -6.46 -10.72
CA THR A 119 11.07 -5.39 -9.92
C THR A 119 9.57 -5.61 -9.77
N HIS A 120 9.03 -5.48 -8.57
CA HIS A 120 7.58 -5.48 -8.34
C HIS A 120 6.99 -4.11 -8.72
N MET A 121 5.78 -4.10 -9.27
CA MET A 121 4.96 -2.89 -9.32
C MET A 121 4.14 -2.81 -8.04
N VAL A 122 4.18 -1.70 -7.33
CA VAL A 122 3.41 -1.50 -6.09
C VAL A 122 2.49 -0.30 -6.24
N PHE A 123 1.21 -0.56 -6.13
CA PHE A 123 0.19 0.47 -6.01
C PHE A 123 -0.16 0.68 -4.54
N THR A 124 0.01 1.90 -4.08
CA THR A 124 -0.24 2.32 -2.70
C THR A 124 -0.91 3.68 -2.69
N GLY A 125 -0.98 4.35 -1.56
CA GLY A 125 -1.46 5.72 -1.50
C GLY A 125 -2.11 6.06 -0.19
N GLY A 126 -3.12 6.92 -0.27
CA GLY A 126 -4.17 6.97 0.72
C GLY A 126 -4.91 5.63 0.71
N GLU A 127 -5.76 5.42 -0.32
CA GLU A 127 -6.40 4.12 -0.55
C GLU A 127 -6.49 3.82 -2.05
N PRO A 128 -5.66 2.89 -2.57
CA PRO A 128 -5.62 2.57 -3.99
C PRO A 128 -6.87 1.83 -4.49
N MET A 129 -7.68 1.24 -3.59
CA MET A 129 -8.91 0.56 -3.98
C MET A 129 -10.13 1.47 -4.09
N LEU A 130 -9.98 2.80 -4.00
CA LEU A 130 -11.03 3.74 -4.44
C LEU A 130 -11.31 3.55 -5.94
N LYS A 131 -12.59 3.65 -6.35
CA LYS A 131 -12.99 3.35 -7.74
C LYS A 131 -12.17 4.06 -8.82
N ALA A 132 -11.83 5.33 -8.59
CA ALA A 132 -11.01 6.09 -9.53
C ALA A 132 -9.58 5.54 -9.63
N SER A 133 -8.99 5.16 -8.49
CA SER A 133 -7.65 4.59 -8.45
C SER A 133 -7.61 3.18 -9.07
N GLN A 134 -8.67 2.37 -8.90
CA GLN A 134 -8.77 1.07 -9.57
C GLN A 134 -8.73 1.22 -11.10
N LYS A 135 -9.49 2.18 -11.68
CA LYS A 135 -9.41 2.49 -13.11
C LYS A 135 -8.01 2.93 -13.52
N SER A 136 -7.38 3.79 -12.72
CA SER A 136 -6.02 4.25 -12.99
C SER A 136 -5.00 3.12 -12.95
N MET A 137 -5.12 2.16 -12.00
CA MET A 137 -4.26 0.98 -11.96
C MET A 137 -4.38 0.14 -13.24
N ILE A 138 -5.61 -0.12 -13.69
CA ILE A 138 -5.85 -0.85 -14.95
C ILE A 138 -5.20 -0.11 -16.12
N ALA A 139 -5.44 1.19 -16.26
CA ALA A 139 -4.91 1.99 -17.37
C ALA A 139 -3.38 2.01 -17.39
N VAL A 140 -2.72 2.15 -16.22
CA VAL A 140 -1.26 2.09 -16.09
C VAL A 140 -0.73 0.71 -16.51
N MET A 141 -1.38 -0.36 -16.07
CA MET A 141 -0.95 -1.71 -16.42
C MET A 141 -1.19 -2.04 -17.89
N GLN A 142 -2.28 -1.54 -18.48
CA GLN A 142 -2.54 -1.67 -19.94
C GLN A 142 -1.46 -0.95 -20.75
N GLU A 143 -1.05 0.24 -20.32
CA GLU A 143 0.01 0.99 -21.02
C GLU A 143 1.37 0.30 -20.89
N PHE A 144 1.72 -0.28 -19.72
CA PHE A 144 2.92 -1.12 -19.60
C PHE A 144 2.86 -2.35 -20.49
N HIS A 145 1.70 -2.99 -20.58
CA HIS A 145 1.50 -4.16 -21.46
C HIS A 145 1.69 -3.78 -22.93
N LYS A 146 1.07 -2.70 -23.38
CA LYS A 146 1.22 -2.15 -24.74
C LYS A 146 2.68 -1.86 -25.10
N ARG A 147 3.50 -1.44 -24.12
CA ARG A 147 4.94 -1.16 -24.29
C ARG A 147 5.82 -2.43 -24.18
N LEU A 148 5.25 -3.63 -24.05
CA LEU A 148 5.98 -4.87 -23.84
C LEU A 148 6.94 -4.82 -22.63
N ASN A 149 6.49 -4.15 -21.56
CA ASN A 149 7.23 -3.95 -20.32
C ASN A 149 6.32 -4.24 -19.11
N THR A 150 5.66 -5.38 -19.09
CA THR A 150 4.73 -5.77 -18.03
C THR A 150 5.50 -6.29 -16.82
N PRO A 151 5.20 -5.84 -15.57
CA PRO A 151 5.77 -6.43 -14.36
C PRO A 151 5.27 -7.88 -14.18
N LYS A 152 6.11 -8.73 -13.60
CA LYS A 152 5.70 -10.09 -13.23
C LYS A 152 4.82 -10.12 -11.99
N ASN A 153 5.06 -9.22 -11.05
CA ASN A 153 4.35 -9.14 -9.78
C ASN A 153 3.80 -7.73 -9.56
N VAL A 154 2.55 -7.66 -9.12
CA VAL A 154 1.86 -6.42 -8.76
C VAL A 154 1.35 -6.54 -7.33
N THR A 155 1.76 -5.64 -6.46
CA THR A 155 1.28 -5.55 -5.08
C THR A 155 0.32 -4.36 -4.95
N VAL A 156 -0.81 -4.58 -4.30
CA VAL A 156 -1.74 -3.51 -3.92
C VAL A 156 -1.72 -3.38 -2.39
N GLU A 157 -1.21 -2.26 -1.89
CA GLU A 157 -1.24 -1.93 -0.46
C GLU A 157 -2.53 -1.18 -0.14
N THR A 158 -3.44 -1.83 0.53
CA THR A 158 -4.79 -1.32 0.82
C THR A 158 -5.17 -1.48 2.29
N ASN A 159 -6.06 -0.61 2.76
CA ASN A 159 -6.69 -0.79 4.08
C ASN A 159 -7.79 -1.88 4.10
N GLY A 160 -8.14 -2.45 2.95
CA GLY A 160 -9.09 -3.55 2.83
C GLY A 160 -10.56 -3.17 3.01
N THR A 161 -10.92 -1.88 2.90
CA THR A 161 -12.29 -1.41 3.15
C THR A 161 -13.11 -1.16 1.89
N GLN A 162 -12.48 -1.05 0.72
CA GLN A 162 -13.11 -0.67 -0.53
C GLN A 162 -13.41 -1.91 -1.38
N HIS A 163 -14.60 -1.96 -1.97
CA HIS A 163 -14.96 -3.06 -2.86
C HIS A 163 -14.14 -3.04 -4.15
N ILE A 164 -13.69 -4.22 -4.58
CA ILE A 164 -13.13 -4.38 -5.92
C ILE A 164 -14.25 -4.20 -6.95
N THR A 165 -13.97 -3.46 -8.02
CA THR A 165 -14.92 -3.30 -9.13
C THR A 165 -14.91 -4.55 -10.03
N ASP A 166 -16.03 -4.82 -10.71
CA ASP A 166 -16.12 -5.94 -11.66
C ASP A 166 -15.10 -5.80 -12.79
N GLU A 167 -14.83 -4.57 -13.22
CA GLU A 167 -13.82 -4.26 -14.22
C GLU A 167 -12.42 -4.69 -13.76
N MET A 168 -12.01 -4.29 -12.54
CA MET A 168 -10.71 -4.66 -11.99
C MET A 168 -10.61 -6.16 -11.71
N ALA A 169 -11.66 -6.77 -11.16
CA ALA A 169 -11.70 -8.21 -10.91
C ALA A 169 -11.53 -8.99 -12.22
N SER A 170 -12.28 -8.61 -13.25
CA SER A 170 -12.20 -9.24 -14.57
C SER A 170 -10.82 -9.05 -15.20
N TRP A 171 -10.25 -7.86 -15.04
CA TRP A 171 -8.91 -7.57 -15.58
C TRP A 171 -7.83 -8.43 -14.91
N ILE A 172 -7.81 -8.51 -13.57
CA ILE A 172 -6.86 -9.33 -12.81
C ILE A 172 -7.00 -10.83 -13.18
N GLN A 173 -8.23 -11.32 -13.39
CA GLN A 173 -8.50 -12.70 -13.76
C GLN A 173 -8.22 -13.01 -15.25
N GLY A 174 -7.64 -12.07 -15.99
CA GLY A 174 -7.28 -12.26 -17.40
C GLY A 174 -8.46 -12.30 -18.37
N ARG A 175 -9.68 -11.96 -17.92
CA ARG A 175 -10.88 -12.04 -18.78
C ARG A 175 -10.94 -10.97 -19.88
N PHE A 176 -10.08 -9.95 -19.82
CA PHE A 176 -9.94 -8.92 -20.85
C PHE A 176 -8.83 -9.17 -21.86
N TYR A 177 -8.04 -10.23 -21.71
CA TYR A 177 -7.00 -10.59 -22.67
C TYR A 177 -7.54 -11.40 -23.85
N THR A 178 -8.85 -11.43 -24.10
CA THR A 178 -9.44 -12.13 -25.24
C THR A 178 -9.20 -11.35 -26.53
N SER A 179 -8.18 -11.74 -27.22
CA SER A 179 -7.99 -11.97 -28.65
C SER A 179 -8.37 -10.93 -29.71
N SER A 180 -9.22 -9.93 -29.55
CA SER A 180 -9.63 -9.08 -30.68
C SER A 180 -8.93 -7.74 -30.79
N ASP A 181 -8.54 -7.12 -29.69
CA ASP A 181 -8.07 -5.73 -29.71
C ASP A 181 -6.53 -5.59 -29.77
N TYR A 182 -5.77 -6.65 -29.60
CA TYR A 182 -4.30 -6.64 -29.59
C TYR A 182 -3.66 -7.72 -30.46
N GLY A 183 -4.34 -8.16 -31.53
CA GLY A 183 -3.70 -8.96 -32.59
C GLY A 183 -3.09 -10.29 -32.17
N GLY A 184 -3.71 -11.04 -31.28
CA GLY A 184 -3.43 -12.49 -31.10
C GLY A 184 -2.01 -12.94 -30.70
N LEU A 185 -1.02 -12.05 -30.62
CA LEU A 185 0.40 -12.40 -30.52
C LEU A 185 1.00 -12.30 -29.10
N LEU A 186 0.23 -11.86 -28.10
CA LEU A 186 0.80 -11.50 -26.79
C LEU A 186 0.30 -12.35 -25.61
N SER A 187 -0.62 -13.31 -25.82
CA SER A 187 -1.20 -14.07 -24.71
C SER A 187 -0.26 -15.07 -24.04
N ASP A 188 0.74 -15.58 -24.75
CA ASP A 188 1.52 -16.72 -24.27
C ASP A 188 2.94 -16.41 -23.82
N SER A 189 3.52 -15.25 -24.18
CA SER A 189 4.94 -14.99 -23.91
C SER A 189 5.23 -14.12 -22.71
N LEU A 190 4.29 -13.26 -22.27
CA LEU A 190 4.51 -12.34 -21.13
C LEU A 190 3.75 -12.74 -19.85
N GLY A 191 2.76 -13.66 -19.96
CA GLY A 191 1.93 -14.08 -18.82
C GLY A 191 1.10 -12.93 -18.19
N SER A 192 0.04 -13.27 -17.48
CA SER A 192 -0.65 -12.29 -16.64
C SER A 192 0.18 -12.05 -15.38
N PRO A 193 0.32 -10.78 -14.89
CA PRO A 193 0.99 -10.50 -13.64
C PRO A 193 0.34 -11.25 -12.46
N GLU A 194 1.15 -11.69 -11.52
CA GLU A 194 0.67 -12.16 -10.24
C GLU A 194 0.29 -10.96 -9.36
N TRP A 195 -0.99 -10.90 -8.94
CA TRP A 195 -1.50 -9.87 -8.06
C TRP A 195 -1.45 -10.31 -6.61
N TYR A 196 -0.86 -9.46 -5.77
CA TYR A 196 -0.68 -9.69 -4.35
C TYR A 196 -1.38 -8.60 -3.52
N TRP A 197 -2.24 -9.01 -2.61
CA TRP A 197 -2.95 -8.12 -1.71
C TRP A 197 -2.17 -7.92 -0.41
N SER A 198 -1.57 -6.75 -0.22
CA SER A 198 -0.99 -6.35 1.07
C SER A 198 -2.05 -5.56 1.85
N ILE A 199 -2.84 -6.25 2.63
CA ILE A 199 -3.98 -5.66 3.34
C ILE A 199 -3.55 -5.24 4.73
N SER A 200 -3.73 -3.96 5.07
CA SER A 200 -3.40 -3.39 6.37
C SER A 200 -4.67 -2.87 7.06
N PRO A 201 -5.45 -3.75 7.72
CA PRO A 201 -6.63 -3.33 8.48
C PRO A 201 -6.22 -2.38 9.61
N LYS A 202 -7.00 -1.33 9.85
CA LYS A 202 -6.67 -0.29 10.82
C LYS A 202 -7.39 -0.55 12.14
N LEU A 203 -6.59 -0.83 13.19
CA LEU A 203 -7.09 -1.16 14.52
C LEU A 203 -7.50 0.10 15.28
N TRP A 204 -8.51 -0.01 16.13
CA TRP A 204 -8.93 1.08 16.99
C TRP A 204 -7.83 1.49 17.99
N ASN A 205 -7.21 0.50 18.63
CA ASN A 205 -6.19 0.73 19.65
C ASN A 205 -4.81 1.19 19.12
N THR A 206 -4.67 1.40 17.80
CA THR A 206 -3.43 1.91 17.22
C THR A 206 -3.65 3.01 16.20
N ALA A 207 -4.63 2.86 15.32
CA ALA A 207 -4.91 3.83 14.26
C ALA A 207 -6.02 4.82 14.63
N GLY A 208 -6.77 4.57 15.71
CA GLY A 208 -7.92 5.39 16.11
C GLY A 208 -9.13 5.27 15.16
N GLU A 209 -9.15 4.24 14.31
CA GLU A 209 -10.24 4.05 13.36
C GLU A 209 -11.30 3.09 13.92
N LYS A 210 -12.56 3.52 13.93
CA LYS A 210 -13.66 2.67 14.41
C LYS A 210 -13.74 1.37 13.61
N ASN A 211 -13.81 0.22 14.30
CA ASN A 211 -13.86 -1.11 13.67
C ASN A 211 -14.99 -1.22 12.64
N SER A 212 -16.15 -0.62 12.89
CA SER A 212 -17.26 -0.59 11.94
C SER A 212 -16.92 0.08 10.60
N LYS A 213 -15.94 0.98 10.58
CA LYS A 213 -15.45 1.70 9.39
C LYS A 213 -14.25 0.99 8.76
N ALA A 214 -13.31 0.52 9.58
CA ALA A 214 -12.00 0.05 9.14
C ALA A 214 -11.87 -1.46 8.95
N ILE A 215 -12.74 -2.28 9.55
CA ILE A 215 -12.67 -3.74 9.48
C ILE A 215 -13.80 -4.25 8.58
N LYS A 216 -13.43 -4.77 7.40
CA LYS A 216 -14.40 -5.21 6.37
C LYS A 216 -14.09 -6.62 5.85
N PRO A 217 -14.22 -7.68 6.66
CA PRO A 217 -13.84 -9.04 6.28
C PRO A 217 -14.48 -9.52 4.98
N LYS A 218 -15.77 -9.23 4.76
CA LYS A 218 -16.49 -9.62 3.54
C LYS A 218 -15.95 -8.96 2.27
N VAL A 219 -15.37 -7.74 2.39
CA VAL A 219 -14.71 -7.05 1.27
C VAL A 219 -13.43 -7.80 0.92
N VAL A 220 -12.62 -8.10 1.92
CA VAL A 220 -11.36 -8.84 1.74
C VAL A 220 -11.59 -10.26 1.22
N GLY A 221 -12.65 -10.94 1.66
CA GLY A 221 -13.05 -12.24 1.10
C GLY A 221 -13.30 -12.19 -0.42
N LYS A 222 -13.72 -11.03 -0.96
CA LYS A 222 -13.81 -10.85 -2.43
C LYS A 222 -12.46 -10.70 -3.10
N TYR A 223 -11.49 -10.06 -2.43
CA TYR A 223 -10.12 -9.98 -2.96
C TYR A 223 -9.49 -11.36 -3.13
N VAL A 224 -9.67 -12.24 -2.13
CA VAL A 224 -9.19 -13.63 -2.18
C VAL A 224 -9.75 -14.39 -3.38
N GLN A 225 -11.04 -14.17 -3.73
CA GLN A 225 -11.67 -14.79 -4.88
C GLN A 225 -11.11 -14.30 -6.23
N VAL A 226 -10.49 -13.12 -6.24
CA VAL A 226 -9.89 -12.52 -7.46
C VAL A 226 -8.43 -12.92 -7.61
N SER A 227 -7.66 -12.89 -6.52
CA SER A 227 -6.31 -13.43 -6.45
C SER A 227 -6.07 -14.08 -5.09
N PRO A 228 -5.59 -15.35 -5.02
CA PRO A 228 -5.36 -16.06 -3.78
C PRO A 228 -4.07 -15.67 -3.06
N HIS A 229 -3.34 -14.69 -3.56
CA HIS A 229 -2.04 -14.26 -3.04
C HIS A 229 -2.17 -12.98 -2.22
N GLY A 230 -1.72 -12.99 -0.97
CA GLY A 230 -1.78 -11.80 -0.12
C GLY A 230 -1.31 -12.02 1.30
N GLN A 231 -1.43 -10.98 2.09
CA GLN A 231 -1.16 -10.93 3.53
C GLN A 231 -2.16 -10.03 4.25
N LEU A 232 -2.42 -10.33 5.53
CA LEU A 232 -3.03 -9.42 6.49
C LEU A 232 -1.91 -8.84 7.35
N LYS A 233 -1.67 -7.53 7.29
CA LYS A 233 -0.61 -6.85 8.02
C LYS A 233 -1.22 -5.92 9.07
N PHE A 234 -1.13 -6.29 10.34
CA PHE A 234 -1.62 -5.49 11.45
C PHE A 234 -0.50 -4.68 12.09
N VAL A 235 -0.81 -3.43 12.40
CA VAL A 235 0.07 -2.53 13.16
C VAL A 235 -0.37 -2.55 14.61
N VAL A 236 0.55 -2.91 15.53
CA VAL A 236 0.29 -3.01 16.97
C VAL A 236 1.20 -2.10 17.77
N ASN A 237 0.75 -1.65 18.92
CA ASN A 237 1.55 -0.88 19.88
C ASN A 237 2.07 -1.72 21.06
N GLY A 238 1.87 -3.05 21.01
CA GLY A 238 2.27 -3.99 22.06
C GLY A 238 1.31 -4.08 23.26
N SER A 239 0.25 -3.27 23.31
CA SER A 239 -0.76 -3.35 24.37
C SER A 239 -1.59 -4.64 24.27
N LYS A 240 -2.12 -5.12 25.39
CA LYS A 240 -3.04 -6.28 25.41
C LYS A 240 -4.27 -6.05 24.54
N GLU A 241 -4.75 -4.81 24.48
CA GLU A 241 -5.90 -4.39 23.69
C GLU A 241 -5.63 -4.53 22.20
N SER A 242 -4.46 -4.07 21.71
CA SER A 242 -4.08 -4.20 20.30
C SER A 242 -3.92 -5.67 19.89
N TRP A 243 -3.34 -6.53 20.73
CA TRP A 243 -3.24 -7.95 20.46
C TRP A 243 -4.60 -8.66 20.42
N ARG A 244 -5.53 -8.31 21.35
CA ARG A 244 -6.88 -8.82 21.30
C ARG A 244 -7.62 -8.45 20.01
N GLU A 245 -7.47 -7.20 19.55
CA GLU A 245 -8.03 -6.79 18.25
C GLU A 245 -7.45 -7.60 17.07
N VAL A 246 -6.15 -7.88 17.07
CA VAL A 246 -5.53 -8.75 16.05
C VAL A 246 -6.19 -10.13 16.02
N GLU A 247 -6.37 -10.76 17.16
CA GLU A 247 -6.98 -12.09 17.27
C GLU A 247 -8.44 -12.09 16.81
N GLU A 248 -9.25 -11.14 17.31
CA GLU A 248 -10.65 -10.99 16.95
C GLU A 248 -10.84 -10.74 15.45
N HIS A 249 -10.04 -9.84 14.89
CA HIS A 249 -10.15 -9.50 13.47
C HIS A 249 -9.57 -10.58 12.57
N THR A 250 -8.49 -11.24 12.96
CA THR A 250 -7.96 -12.40 12.22
C THR A 250 -9.06 -13.47 12.11
N LYS A 251 -9.74 -13.78 13.22
CA LYS A 251 -10.85 -14.72 13.19
C LYS A 251 -11.96 -14.25 12.23
N ALA A 252 -12.35 -12.98 12.29
CA ALA A 252 -13.38 -12.44 11.42
C ALA A 252 -13.00 -12.52 9.93
N PHE A 253 -11.72 -12.30 9.56
CA PHE A 253 -11.23 -12.47 8.20
C PHE A 253 -11.23 -13.94 7.78
N ARG A 254 -10.84 -14.89 8.68
CA ARG A 254 -10.94 -16.33 8.43
C ARG A 254 -12.38 -16.77 8.17
N ASP A 255 -13.32 -16.32 9.03
CA ASP A 255 -14.75 -16.62 8.88
C ASP A 255 -15.33 -16.07 7.56
N ALA A 256 -14.71 -15.06 6.96
CA ALA A 256 -15.07 -14.50 5.66
C ALA A 256 -14.32 -15.14 4.47
N GLY A 257 -13.51 -16.19 4.70
CA GLY A 257 -12.79 -16.94 3.68
C GLY A 257 -11.44 -16.34 3.29
N CYS A 258 -10.81 -15.52 4.15
CA CYS A 258 -9.48 -15.00 3.93
C CYS A 258 -8.43 -15.76 4.76
N ASP A 259 -7.68 -16.66 4.12
CA ASP A 259 -6.61 -17.46 4.73
C ASP A 259 -5.20 -16.87 4.54
N PHE A 260 -5.09 -15.60 4.18
CA PHE A 260 -3.80 -14.94 4.02
C PHE A 260 -2.96 -15.01 5.30
N PRO A 261 -1.63 -15.21 5.18
CA PRO A 261 -0.74 -15.13 6.33
C PRO A 261 -0.89 -13.81 7.07
N VAL A 262 -0.84 -13.88 8.39
CA VAL A 262 -0.87 -12.69 9.25
C VAL A 262 0.55 -12.23 9.52
N TRP A 263 0.77 -10.95 9.32
CA TRP A 263 2.02 -10.23 9.58
C TRP A 263 1.77 -9.16 10.62
N ILE A 264 2.63 -9.09 11.61
CA ILE A 264 2.59 -8.08 12.68
C ILE A 264 3.73 -7.09 12.46
N MET A 265 3.42 -5.82 12.66
CA MET A 265 4.36 -4.71 12.59
C MET A 265 4.15 -3.78 13.78
N GLY A 266 5.24 -3.28 14.36
CA GLY A 266 5.18 -2.27 15.41
C GLY A 266 4.75 -0.91 14.88
N VAL A 267 3.98 -0.15 15.68
CA VAL A 267 3.72 1.26 15.39
C VAL A 267 4.99 2.06 15.59
N GLY A 268 5.29 2.99 14.68
CA GLY A 268 6.43 3.89 14.76
C GLY A 268 6.79 4.48 13.40
N GLY A 269 6.94 5.81 13.35
CA GLY A 269 7.33 6.56 12.15
C GLY A 269 8.82 6.88 12.09
N THR A 270 9.56 6.68 13.18
CA THR A 270 10.99 6.97 13.31
C THR A 270 11.78 5.75 13.74
N PHE A 271 13.08 5.75 13.45
CA PHE A 271 14.01 4.70 13.87
C PHE A 271 14.00 4.50 15.38
N GLU A 272 14.07 5.60 16.14
CA GLU A 272 14.10 5.59 17.59
C GLU A 272 12.80 5.00 18.15
N GLY A 273 11.65 5.40 17.60
CA GLY A 273 10.34 4.90 18.04
C GLY A 273 10.17 3.40 17.80
N LEU A 274 10.64 2.91 16.65
CA LEU A 274 10.58 1.48 16.32
C LEU A 274 11.49 0.66 17.23
N THR A 275 12.74 1.04 17.41
CA THR A 275 13.73 0.27 18.19
C THR A 275 13.35 0.06 19.66
N LEU A 276 12.50 0.94 20.22
CA LEU A 276 12.02 0.78 21.60
C LEU A 276 11.07 -0.41 21.79
N THR A 277 10.34 -0.82 20.77
CA THR A 277 9.24 -1.80 20.91
C THR A 277 9.37 -3.02 20.01
N GLU A 278 10.16 -2.94 18.94
CA GLU A 278 10.21 -3.96 17.90
C GLU A 278 10.56 -5.37 18.43
N ALA A 279 11.58 -5.50 19.28
CA ALA A 279 12.00 -6.80 19.77
C ALA A 279 10.88 -7.50 20.54
N ASN A 280 10.23 -6.80 21.46
CA ASN A 280 9.13 -7.35 22.25
C ASN A 280 7.91 -7.72 21.37
N ILE A 281 7.59 -6.87 20.40
CA ILE A 281 6.49 -7.13 19.47
C ILE A 281 6.81 -8.34 18.57
N ALA A 282 8.05 -8.44 18.10
CA ALA A 282 8.49 -9.57 17.28
C ALA A 282 8.40 -10.90 18.06
N ASP A 283 8.92 -10.93 19.28
CA ASP A 283 8.87 -12.12 20.14
C ASP A 283 7.42 -12.55 20.40
N GLU A 284 6.56 -11.60 20.74
CA GLU A 284 5.15 -11.90 21.02
C GLU A 284 4.39 -12.34 19.74
N ALA A 285 4.66 -11.73 18.59
CA ALA A 285 4.07 -12.15 17.32
C ALA A 285 4.43 -13.61 16.98
N ILE A 286 5.70 -13.98 17.12
CA ILE A 286 6.17 -15.34 16.85
C ILE A 286 5.57 -16.34 17.82
N GLN A 287 5.50 -16.01 19.13
CA GLN A 287 4.85 -16.86 20.13
C GLN A 287 3.36 -17.10 19.85
N ARG A 288 2.67 -16.12 19.24
CA ARG A 288 1.27 -16.24 18.83
C ARG A 288 1.09 -16.93 17.48
N GLY A 289 2.19 -17.33 16.81
CA GLY A 289 2.15 -18.00 15.50
C GLY A 289 1.93 -17.06 14.33
N TYR A 290 2.22 -15.77 14.47
CA TYR A 290 2.19 -14.78 13.41
C TYR A 290 3.58 -14.53 12.83
N ASN A 291 3.65 -14.08 11.58
CA ASN A 291 4.88 -13.54 11.01
C ASN A 291 5.12 -12.13 11.57
N TYR A 292 6.38 -11.76 11.67
CA TYR A 292 6.80 -10.41 12.03
C TYR A 292 7.44 -9.71 10.83
N THR A 293 7.21 -8.42 10.69
CA THR A 293 7.92 -7.54 9.76
C THR A 293 8.30 -6.24 10.44
N THR A 294 9.54 -5.80 10.22
CA THR A 294 9.94 -4.43 10.55
C THR A 294 9.46 -3.46 9.48
N ARG A 295 9.75 -2.17 9.66
CA ARG A 295 9.70 -1.12 8.63
C ARG A 295 11.12 -0.87 8.12
N ALA A 296 11.63 -1.74 7.25
CA ALA A 296 13.01 -1.69 6.78
C ALA A 296 13.39 -0.34 6.15
N HIS A 297 12.46 0.32 5.44
CA HIS A 297 12.68 1.65 4.86
C HIS A 297 12.90 2.72 5.94
N VAL A 298 12.29 2.60 7.13
CA VAL A 298 12.54 3.50 8.25
C VAL A 298 13.96 3.32 8.78
N HIS A 299 14.41 2.07 8.93
CA HIS A 299 15.78 1.77 9.38
C HIS A 299 16.85 2.21 8.37
N ILE A 300 16.56 2.11 7.07
CA ILE A 300 17.53 2.42 6.01
C ILE A 300 17.53 3.91 5.64
N TYR A 301 16.35 4.52 5.55
CA TYR A 301 16.14 5.84 4.97
C TYR A 301 15.48 6.85 5.93
N GLY A 302 15.26 6.49 7.21
CA GLY A 302 14.59 7.37 8.17
C GLY A 302 13.15 7.73 7.81
N ASN A 303 12.44 6.85 7.10
CA ASN A 303 11.07 7.10 6.60
C ASN A 303 10.96 8.28 5.63
N ALA A 304 12.02 8.62 4.92
CA ALA A 304 11.99 9.69 3.93
C ALA A 304 10.95 9.39 2.84
N ILE A 305 10.21 10.42 2.41
CA ILE A 305 9.22 10.30 1.35
C ILE A 305 9.93 9.92 0.04
N GLY A 306 9.37 8.97 -0.69
CA GLY A 306 9.97 8.47 -1.93
C GLY A 306 11.06 7.39 -1.75
N LYS A 307 11.13 6.79 -0.53
CA LYS A 307 12.11 5.74 -0.20
C LYS A 307 11.43 4.52 0.44
#